data_fd931fd4782dc3e7874a7a8b94168898
#
_entry.id   fd931fd4782dc3e7874a7a8b94168898
#
_cell.length_a   1.000
_cell.length_b   1.000
_cell.length_c   1.000
_cell.angle_alpha   90.00
_cell.angle_beta   90.00
_cell.angle_gamma   90.00
#
_symmetry.space_group_name_H-M   'P 1'
#
loop_
_entity.id
_entity.type
_entity.pdbx_description
1 polymer ?
#
loop_
_entity_poly.entity_id
_entity_poly.type
_entity_poly.pdbx_seq_one_letter_code
_entity_poly.pdbx_strand_id
1 'polypeptide(L)'
;MPDTLTITDNRTGKQYEVPIQYGTYPTYGAAIQAAKLREIKATDDDFGLLCYDPGFVNTASCKSSITFLDGERGILRYRGYPIEQLATQSNYLEVAYLILNGELPSKDELEEWTWQITHHTIIHENIKRFMDERRNGIHP
;
A
#
# COMPACT_ATOMS: atom_id res chain seq x y z
N MET A 1 11.56 18.49 15.53
CA MET A 1 11.62 17.21 16.26
C MET A 1 10.60 16.28 15.60
N PRO A 2 10.83 14.99 15.50
CA PRO A 2 9.78 14.09 15.02
C PRO A 2 8.60 14.12 16.00
N ASP A 3 7.37 14.06 15.47
CA ASP A 3 6.18 14.00 16.30
C ASP A 3 6.12 12.64 16.99
N THR A 4 5.79 12.64 18.30
CA THR A 4 5.74 11.43 19.11
C THR A 4 4.43 11.37 19.87
N LEU A 5 4.04 10.14 20.22
CA LEU A 5 2.95 9.84 21.15
C LEU A 5 3.57 9.27 22.42
N THR A 6 3.22 9.83 23.57
CA THR A 6 3.63 9.28 24.88
C THR A 6 2.53 8.35 25.39
N ILE A 7 2.88 7.08 25.61
CA ILE A 7 1.98 6.07 26.19
C ILE A 7 2.44 5.77 27.63
N THR A 8 1.54 5.91 28.60
CA THR A 8 1.80 5.51 29.98
C THR A 8 1.14 4.16 30.26
N ASP A 9 1.94 3.15 30.62
CA ASP A 9 1.44 1.87 31.06
C ASP A 9 1.11 1.93 32.57
N ASN A 10 -0.18 2.04 32.90
CA ASN A 10 -0.64 2.13 34.28
C ASN A 10 -0.38 0.87 35.12
N ARG A 11 -0.04 -0.27 34.49
CA ARG A 11 0.33 -1.52 35.21
C ARG A 11 1.71 -1.39 35.85
N THR A 12 2.60 -0.62 35.22
CA THR A 12 4.01 -0.48 35.65
C THR A 12 4.40 0.96 36.00
N GLY A 13 3.59 1.95 35.61
CA GLY A 13 3.90 3.38 35.69
C GLY A 13 4.95 3.85 34.68
N LYS A 14 5.44 2.98 33.79
CA LYS A 14 6.44 3.33 32.76
C LYS A 14 5.81 4.15 31.64
N GLN A 15 6.61 5.05 31.08
CA GLN A 15 6.26 5.83 29.90
C GLN A 15 7.09 5.39 28.68
N TYR A 16 6.44 5.37 27.53
CA TYR A 16 7.04 4.98 26.25
C TYR A 16 6.77 6.08 25.23
N GLU A 17 7.79 6.50 24.50
CA GLU A 17 7.65 7.40 23.37
C GLU A 17 7.58 6.61 22.08
N VAL A 18 6.48 6.78 21.35
CA VAL A 18 6.23 6.10 20.08
C VAL A 18 6.23 7.13 18.95
N PRO A 19 7.13 7.01 17.95
CA PRO A 19 7.15 7.92 16.83
C PRO A 19 5.89 7.84 15.99
N ILE A 20 5.35 9.00 15.61
CA ILE A 20 4.24 9.11 14.67
C ILE A 20 4.81 9.10 13.26
N GLN A 21 4.26 8.24 12.41
CA GLN A 21 4.55 8.18 10.98
C GLN A 21 3.38 8.76 10.19
N TYR A 22 3.71 9.56 9.19
CA TYR A 22 2.72 10.13 8.30
C TYR A 22 2.66 9.36 6.98
N GLY A 23 1.46 9.33 6.40
CA GLY A 23 1.24 8.83 5.05
C GLY A 23 1.99 9.66 4.00
N THR A 24 1.86 9.29 2.74
CA THR A 24 2.45 10.03 1.61
C THR A 24 1.67 11.29 1.25
N TYR A 25 0.42 11.39 1.70
CA TYR A 25 -0.41 12.57 1.52
C TYR A 25 -0.40 13.40 2.82
N PRO A 26 0.02 14.70 2.80
CA PRO A 26 0.42 15.45 4.00
C PRO A 26 -0.67 15.65 5.05
N THR A 27 -1.93 15.52 4.70
CA THR A 27 -3.07 15.80 5.60
C THR A 27 -3.80 14.56 6.09
N TYR A 28 -3.39 13.34 5.65
CA TYR A 28 -4.09 12.11 5.97
C TYR A 28 -3.12 11.00 6.38
N GLY A 29 -3.54 10.22 7.37
CA GLY A 29 -2.89 8.98 7.72
C GLY A 29 -1.69 9.12 8.65
N ALA A 30 -1.88 9.75 9.81
CA ALA A 30 -0.95 9.59 10.92
C ALA A 30 -1.13 8.20 11.54
N ALA A 31 -0.04 7.47 11.72
CA ALA A 31 -0.05 6.12 12.28
C ALA A 31 1.15 5.89 13.20
N ILE A 32 1.02 4.95 14.13
CA ILE A 32 2.13 4.41 14.90
C ILE A 32 2.47 3.00 14.41
N GLN A 33 3.72 2.61 14.49
CA GLN A 33 4.10 1.23 14.18
C GLN A 33 3.57 0.29 15.27
N ALA A 34 2.73 -0.66 14.89
CA ALA A 34 2.19 -1.66 15.82
C ALA A 34 3.29 -2.47 16.54
N ALA A 35 4.44 -2.68 15.90
CA ALA A 35 5.60 -3.34 16.51
C ALA A 35 6.12 -2.62 17.76
N LYS A 36 5.93 -1.31 17.86
CA LYS A 36 6.31 -0.53 19.04
C LYS A 36 5.48 -0.85 20.29
N LEU A 37 4.25 -1.32 20.10
CA LEU A 37 3.40 -1.76 21.20
C LEU A 37 3.99 -3.00 21.91
N ARG A 38 4.76 -3.82 21.22
CA ARG A 38 5.42 -5.00 21.81
C ARG A 38 6.51 -4.65 22.84
N GLU A 39 7.02 -3.42 22.81
CA GLU A 39 7.99 -2.94 23.80
C GLU A 39 7.32 -2.65 25.15
N ILE A 40 5.99 -2.50 25.17
CA ILE A 40 5.19 -2.23 26.38
C ILE A 40 4.90 -3.55 27.07
N LYS A 41 5.65 -3.83 28.13
CA LYS A 41 5.59 -5.08 28.90
C LYS A 41 5.36 -4.80 30.38
N ALA A 42 4.53 -5.64 31.00
CA ALA A 42 4.32 -5.61 32.46
C ALA A 42 5.46 -6.29 33.21
N THR A 43 5.98 -7.40 32.67
CA THR A 43 7.13 -8.16 33.18
C THR A 43 8.08 -8.49 32.05
N ASP A 44 9.28 -8.98 32.37
CA ASP A 44 10.29 -9.35 31.36
C ASP A 44 9.81 -10.53 30.50
N ASP A 45 9.02 -11.44 31.04
CA ASP A 45 8.46 -12.59 30.35
C ASP A 45 7.18 -12.27 29.55
N ASP A 46 6.65 -11.02 29.66
CA ASP A 46 5.46 -10.59 28.92
C ASP A 46 5.76 -10.50 27.41
N PHE A 47 4.85 -10.99 26.60
CA PHE A 47 4.94 -10.89 25.14
C PHE A 47 4.88 -9.44 24.64
N GLY A 48 4.30 -8.52 25.44
CA GLY A 48 4.01 -7.13 25.09
C GLY A 48 2.60 -6.94 24.48
N LEU A 49 2.22 -5.70 24.28
CA LEU A 49 0.90 -5.37 23.78
C LEU A 49 0.75 -5.70 22.28
N LEU A 50 -0.41 -6.24 21.94
CA LEU A 50 -0.85 -6.46 20.56
C LEU A 50 -1.92 -5.42 20.20
N CYS A 51 -1.99 -5.10 18.91
CA CYS A 51 -3.13 -4.38 18.36
C CYS A 51 -4.27 -5.38 18.10
N TYR A 52 -5.41 -5.21 18.78
CA TYR A 52 -6.60 -6.02 18.55
C TYR A 52 -7.62 -5.24 17.75
N ASP A 53 -7.67 -5.55 16.44
CA ASP A 53 -8.58 -4.90 15.48
C ASP A 53 -9.14 -5.95 14.50
N PRO A 54 -10.11 -6.79 14.95
CA PRO A 54 -10.62 -7.91 14.19
C PRO A 54 -11.33 -7.52 12.88
N GLY A 55 -11.80 -6.28 12.80
CA GLY A 55 -12.47 -5.76 11.60
C GLY A 55 -11.54 -4.99 10.65
N PHE A 56 -10.26 -4.85 10.98
CA PHE A 56 -9.32 -3.99 10.25
C PHE A 56 -9.85 -2.57 10.01
N VAL A 57 -10.62 -2.04 10.97
CA VAL A 57 -11.31 -0.75 10.87
C VAL A 57 -10.34 0.42 11.06
N ASN A 58 -9.30 0.22 11.88
CA ASN A 58 -8.33 1.26 12.25
C ASN A 58 -6.88 0.77 12.13
N THR A 59 -6.58 -0.03 11.11
CA THR A 59 -5.22 -0.50 10.84
C THR A 59 -4.79 -0.13 9.42
N ALA A 60 -3.54 0.32 9.28
CA ALA A 60 -2.90 0.55 8.00
C ALA A 60 -1.89 -0.56 7.73
N SER A 61 -2.08 -1.32 6.65
CA SER A 61 -1.23 -2.46 6.29
C SER A 61 0.06 -2.05 5.58
N CYS A 62 0.05 -0.93 4.86
CA CYS A 62 1.21 -0.45 4.11
C CYS A 62 1.15 1.06 3.90
N LYS A 63 2.30 1.62 3.53
CA LYS A 63 2.43 2.99 3.06
C LYS A 63 2.54 2.96 1.53
N SER A 64 1.66 3.68 0.85
CA SER A 64 1.62 3.70 -0.62
C SER A 64 1.62 5.14 -1.14
N SER A 65 2.31 5.37 -2.26
CA SER A 65 2.24 6.61 -3.05
C SER A 65 1.41 6.44 -4.34
N ILE A 66 0.77 5.28 -4.52
CA ILE A 66 0.05 4.95 -5.75
C ILE A 66 -1.37 5.48 -5.70
N THR A 67 -2.11 5.13 -4.65
CA THR A 67 -3.54 5.43 -4.55
C THR A 67 -3.84 6.24 -3.30
N PHE A 68 -4.63 7.28 -3.45
CA PHE A 68 -5.30 7.98 -2.36
C PHE A 68 -6.81 7.77 -2.49
N LEU A 69 -7.43 7.29 -1.42
CA LEU A 69 -8.88 7.05 -1.35
C LEU A 69 -9.44 7.68 -0.07
N ASP A 70 -10.44 8.54 -0.24
CA ASP A 70 -11.27 9.05 0.84
C ASP A 70 -12.73 8.71 0.50
N GLY A 71 -13.23 7.64 1.11
CA GLY A 71 -14.59 7.13 0.84
C GLY A 71 -15.69 8.04 1.39
N GLU A 72 -15.43 8.82 2.45
CA GLU A 72 -16.41 9.74 3.02
C GLU A 72 -16.64 10.95 2.11
N ARG A 73 -15.57 11.42 1.45
CA ARG A 73 -15.62 12.56 0.52
C ARG A 73 -15.79 12.13 -0.93
N GLY A 74 -15.74 10.83 -1.22
CA GLY A 74 -15.81 10.32 -2.59
C GLY A 74 -14.61 10.70 -3.44
N ILE A 75 -13.41 10.78 -2.85
CA ILE A 75 -12.19 11.18 -3.55
C ILE A 75 -11.35 9.96 -3.85
N LEU A 76 -11.00 9.74 -5.13
CA LEU A 76 -10.03 8.74 -5.57
C LEU A 76 -8.98 9.42 -6.45
N ARG A 77 -7.70 9.15 -6.15
CA ARG A 77 -6.58 9.65 -6.95
C ARG A 77 -5.56 8.54 -7.18
N TYR A 78 -5.02 8.48 -8.40
CA TYR A 78 -3.87 7.66 -8.74
C TYR A 78 -2.66 8.56 -8.99
N ARG A 79 -1.57 8.35 -8.24
CA ARG A 79 -0.35 9.17 -8.30
C ARG A 79 -0.62 10.68 -8.19
N GLY A 80 -1.71 11.08 -7.51
CA GLY A 80 -2.14 12.47 -7.37
C GLY A 80 -3.16 12.94 -8.39
N TYR A 81 -3.35 12.24 -9.51
CA TYR A 81 -4.33 12.57 -10.55
C TYR A 81 -5.75 12.15 -10.12
N PRO A 82 -6.75 13.04 -10.22
CA PRO A 82 -8.14 12.69 -9.92
C PRO A 82 -8.66 11.63 -10.89
N ILE A 83 -9.44 10.68 -10.37
CA ILE A 83 -9.98 9.58 -11.18
C ILE A 83 -10.90 10.10 -12.31
N GLU A 84 -11.61 11.18 -12.08
CA GLU A 84 -12.51 11.80 -13.07
C GLU A 84 -11.75 12.28 -14.32
N GLN A 85 -10.54 12.79 -14.13
CA GLN A 85 -9.68 13.20 -15.24
C GLN A 85 -9.14 11.97 -15.98
N LEU A 86 -8.63 10.99 -15.25
CA LEU A 86 -8.09 9.77 -15.86
C LEU A 86 -9.16 9.00 -16.63
N ALA A 87 -10.39 8.92 -16.10
CA ALA A 87 -11.49 8.20 -16.73
C ALA A 87 -11.97 8.86 -18.04
N THR A 88 -11.85 10.19 -18.14
CA THR A 88 -12.36 10.94 -19.30
C THR A 88 -11.30 11.30 -20.33
N GLN A 89 -10.03 11.39 -19.92
CA GLN A 89 -8.95 11.94 -20.76
C GLN A 89 -7.83 10.95 -21.05
N SER A 90 -7.80 9.78 -20.34
CA SER A 90 -6.76 8.78 -20.51
C SER A 90 -7.33 7.44 -20.94
N ASN A 91 -6.49 6.60 -21.53
CA ASN A 91 -6.80 5.21 -21.81
C ASN A 91 -6.16 4.27 -20.78
N TYR A 92 -6.48 2.97 -20.87
CA TYR A 92 -5.99 1.96 -19.94
C TYR A 92 -4.46 1.90 -19.88
N LEU A 93 -3.77 1.97 -21.01
CA LEU A 93 -2.30 1.84 -21.07
C LEU A 93 -1.60 3.07 -20.50
N GLU A 94 -2.17 4.27 -20.66
CA GLU A 94 -1.65 5.49 -20.01
C GLU A 94 -1.79 5.40 -18.49
N VAL A 95 -2.95 4.96 -17.98
CA VAL A 95 -3.15 4.79 -16.55
C VAL A 95 -2.28 3.69 -15.98
N ALA A 96 -2.07 2.58 -16.70
CA ALA A 96 -1.16 1.52 -16.31
C ALA A 96 0.29 2.04 -16.22
N TYR A 97 0.73 2.82 -17.20
CA TYR A 97 2.04 3.47 -17.18
C TYR A 97 2.18 4.41 -15.97
N LEU A 98 1.19 5.28 -15.73
CA LEU A 98 1.15 6.19 -14.59
C LEU A 98 1.32 5.44 -13.27
N ILE A 99 0.58 4.36 -13.06
CA ILE A 99 0.63 3.59 -11.82
C ILE A 99 2.02 3.00 -11.58
N LEU A 100 2.63 2.46 -12.62
CA LEU A 100 3.94 1.78 -12.56
C LEU A 100 5.09 2.77 -12.45
N ASN A 101 5.08 3.83 -13.25
CA ASN A 101 6.20 4.75 -13.40
C ASN A 101 6.07 6.03 -12.53
N GLY A 102 4.85 6.38 -12.11
CA GLY A 102 4.59 7.51 -11.21
C GLY A 102 4.13 8.80 -11.86
N GLU A 103 4.37 8.94 -13.16
CA GLU A 103 3.99 10.10 -13.99
C GLU A 103 3.26 9.64 -15.25
N LEU A 104 2.45 10.52 -15.84
CA LEU A 104 1.84 10.23 -17.14
C LEU A 104 2.91 10.20 -18.24
N PRO A 105 2.80 9.28 -19.21
CA PRO A 105 3.77 9.19 -20.29
C PRO A 105 3.70 10.40 -21.22
N SER A 106 4.83 10.81 -21.75
CA SER A 106 4.88 11.61 -22.98
C SER A 106 4.34 10.82 -24.17
N LYS A 107 4.13 11.46 -25.30
CA LYS A 107 3.63 10.80 -26.50
C LYS A 107 4.55 9.67 -26.95
N ASP A 108 5.86 9.92 -26.97
CA ASP A 108 6.86 8.95 -27.43
C ASP A 108 6.97 7.76 -26.47
N GLU A 109 6.93 8.01 -25.15
CA GLU A 109 6.90 6.96 -24.13
C GLU A 109 5.64 6.10 -24.21
N LEU A 110 4.48 6.71 -24.51
CA LEU A 110 3.24 5.97 -24.67
C LEU A 110 3.27 5.08 -25.92
N GLU A 111 3.83 5.59 -27.02
CA GLU A 111 3.98 4.81 -28.25
C GLU A 111 4.90 3.60 -28.01
N GLU A 112 6.05 3.79 -27.37
CA GLU A 112 6.96 2.72 -27.01
C GLU A 112 6.34 1.72 -26.03
N TRP A 113 5.69 2.21 -24.97
CA TRP A 113 4.98 1.39 -23.99
C TRP A 113 3.89 0.53 -24.63
N THR A 114 3.08 1.15 -25.49
CA THR A 114 2.02 0.46 -26.23
C THR A 114 2.60 -0.61 -27.13
N TRP A 115 3.70 -0.30 -27.83
CA TRP A 115 4.39 -1.26 -28.68
C TRP A 115 4.92 -2.45 -27.88
N GLN A 116 5.58 -2.19 -26.74
CA GLN A 116 6.10 -3.25 -25.87
C GLN A 116 4.99 -4.17 -25.38
N ILE A 117 3.89 -3.62 -24.86
CA ILE A 117 2.77 -4.43 -24.37
C ILE A 117 2.14 -5.26 -25.48
N THR A 118 1.91 -4.67 -26.64
CA THR A 118 1.24 -5.38 -27.75
C THR A 118 2.11 -6.43 -28.43
N HIS A 119 3.43 -6.26 -28.43
CA HIS A 119 4.35 -7.21 -29.08
C HIS A 119 4.92 -8.29 -28.15
N HIS A 120 4.70 -8.18 -26.83
CA HIS A 120 5.13 -9.19 -25.84
C HIS A 120 3.98 -10.02 -25.27
N THR A 121 2.89 -10.16 -26.02
CA THR A 121 1.71 -10.94 -25.61
C THR A 121 1.84 -12.45 -25.87
N ILE A 122 2.85 -12.88 -26.60
CA ILE A 122 3.07 -14.30 -26.94
C ILE A 122 3.89 -14.95 -25.82
N ILE A 123 3.26 -15.85 -25.09
CA ILE A 123 3.92 -16.67 -24.07
C ILE A 123 4.50 -17.92 -24.75
N HIS A 124 5.78 -18.21 -24.47
CA HIS A 124 6.41 -19.44 -24.96
C HIS A 124 5.66 -20.68 -24.46
N GLU A 125 5.44 -21.67 -25.31
CA GLU A 125 4.67 -22.89 -25.03
C GLU A 125 5.13 -23.63 -23.76
N ASN A 126 6.42 -23.59 -23.44
CA ASN A 126 6.97 -24.18 -22.21
C ASN A 126 6.46 -23.50 -20.92
N ILE A 127 6.18 -22.20 -20.95
CA ILE A 127 5.60 -21.47 -19.80
C ILE A 127 4.15 -21.89 -19.60
N LYS A 128 3.41 -22.11 -20.69
CA LYS A 128 2.05 -22.61 -20.64
C LYS A 128 2.00 -23.99 -20.00
N ARG A 129 2.88 -24.92 -20.38
CA ARG A 129 3.00 -26.24 -19.77
C ARG A 129 3.32 -26.15 -18.27
N PHE A 130 4.25 -25.31 -17.88
CA PHE A 130 4.59 -25.07 -16.49
C PHE A 130 3.39 -24.56 -15.64
N MET A 131 2.58 -23.68 -16.22
CA MET A 131 1.35 -23.19 -15.56
C MET A 131 0.29 -24.28 -15.46
N ASP A 132 0.13 -25.12 -16.50
CA ASP A 132 -0.83 -26.23 -16.51
C ASP A 132 -0.44 -27.34 -15.51
N GLU A 133 0.83 -27.68 -15.38
CA GLU A 133 1.34 -28.66 -14.41
C GLU A 133 1.11 -28.18 -12.96
N ARG A 134 1.30 -26.90 -12.69
CA ARG A 134 1.00 -26.31 -11.36
C ARG A 134 -0.48 -26.34 -11.01
N ARG A 135 -1.36 -26.18 -12.00
CA ARG A 135 -2.81 -26.23 -11.79
C ARG A 135 -3.32 -27.63 -11.44
N ASN A 136 -2.66 -28.67 -11.94
CA ASN A 136 -2.99 -30.07 -11.68
C ASN A 136 -2.31 -30.65 -10.42
N GLY A 137 -1.33 -29.98 -9.84
CA GLY A 137 -0.57 -30.42 -8.67
C GLY A 137 -0.97 -29.79 -7.34
N ILE A 138 -1.90 -28.83 -7.32
CA ILE A 138 -2.39 -28.20 -6.09
C ILE A 138 -3.79 -28.77 -5.78
N HIS A 139 -3.82 -29.99 -5.25
CA HIS A 139 -4.90 -30.43 -4.38
C HIS A 139 -4.41 -30.39 -2.94
N PRO A 140 -5.19 -29.75 -2.02
CA PRO A 140 -4.91 -29.79 -0.58
C PRO A 140 -5.06 -31.19 -0.03
#